data_6b99ba94906a592d78cceacb94dfd80b
#
_entry.id   6b99ba94906a592d78cceacb94dfd80b
#
_cell.length_a   1.000
_cell.length_b   1.000
_cell.length_c   1.000
_cell.angle_alpha   90.00
_cell.angle_beta   90.00
_cell.angle_gamma   90.00
#
_symmetry.space_group_name_H-M   'P 1'
#
loop_
_entity.id
_entity.type
_entity.pdbx_description
1 polymer ?
#
loop_
_entity_poly.entity_id
_entity_poly.type
_entity_poly.pdbx_seq_one_letter_code
_entity_poly.pdbx_strand_id
1 'polypeptide(L)'
;MNFTGSSWLKFGLFTVGLGQSFVFVLVPPLARDLGLSEVQTSSIFAISAMAWALTSAFWGRASDRYGRRNIAILGLIGYAVSLIALITPLFLAEKNILNLTLLFPALILGRLINGLLGSATRPASFAYVADITTKEKRTVKFARMESSFLVGTVVGPLVGGFLFLITKETPFYLFSFLAMIAAIGIYFNLEPSDRSYKKQKDKSKIKWYSQSIWPFLSVAAVLSLCQASLLQSIGFYITDLFSYLDDLPILISMTFTLLAMSTIASQYFFTDAFPINNFNLLLFGTLTLIFSYFTMAFLQSISIYYLSVILLGIGFGMTRPALASSLSIAQSPENQGTAAGYLGSVIPIGHMTTPFIAMPIYAYNPSYSVSYTHLRAHETAVN
;
A
#
# COMPACT_ATOMS: atom_id res chain seq x y z
N MET A 1 -13.94 2.56 -27.89
CA MET A 1 -14.32 2.38 -26.48
C MET A 1 -14.60 3.75 -25.88
N ASN A 2 -15.85 4.16 -25.70
CA ASN A 2 -16.17 5.42 -25.03
C ASN A 2 -15.87 5.28 -23.55
N PHE A 3 -14.77 5.83 -23.08
CA PHE A 3 -14.43 5.90 -21.66
C PHE A 3 -15.47 6.78 -20.96
N THR A 4 -16.34 6.18 -20.17
CA THR A 4 -17.25 6.93 -19.31
C THR A 4 -16.46 7.61 -18.19
N GLY A 5 -16.97 8.71 -17.62
CA GLY A 5 -16.28 9.42 -16.53
C GLY A 5 -15.86 8.50 -15.35
N SER A 6 -16.64 7.45 -15.01
CA SER A 6 -16.27 6.47 -13.99
C SER A 6 -15.08 5.59 -14.38
N SER A 7 -14.80 5.43 -15.67
CA SER A 7 -13.61 4.67 -16.14
C SER A 7 -12.32 5.44 -15.88
N TRP A 8 -12.34 6.77 -15.99
CA TRP A 8 -11.21 7.60 -15.67
C TRP A 8 -10.89 7.63 -14.16
N LEU A 9 -11.91 7.56 -13.30
CA LEU A 9 -11.69 7.40 -11.85
C LEU A 9 -11.04 6.04 -11.52
N LYS A 10 -11.49 4.95 -12.18
CA LYS A 10 -10.87 3.63 -12.04
C LYS A 10 -9.42 3.64 -12.54
N PHE A 11 -9.16 4.29 -13.67
CA PHE A 11 -7.80 4.44 -14.20
C PHE A 11 -6.92 5.26 -13.25
N GLY A 12 -7.45 6.34 -12.65
CA GLY A 12 -6.75 7.11 -11.61
C GLY A 12 -6.38 6.27 -10.39
N LEU A 13 -7.30 5.45 -9.88
CA LEU A 13 -7.00 4.53 -8.77
C LEU A 13 -5.99 3.45 -9.17
N PHE A 14 -6.07 2.93 -10.39
CA PHE A 14 -5.08 2.00 -10.93
C PHE A 14 -3.68 2.62 -10.97
N THR A 15 -3.53 3.86 -11.44
CA THR A 15 -2.22 4.54 -11.47
C THR A 15 -1.67 4.81 -10.07
N VAL A 16 -2.54 5.14 -9.11
CA VAL A 16 -2.13 5.28 -7.69
C VAL A 16 -1.66 3.94 -7.15
N GLY A 17 -2.35 2.84 -7.46
CA GLY A 17 -1.93 1.49 -7.09
C GLY A 17 -0.58 1.11 -7.68
N LEU A 18 -0.36 1.38 -8.97
CA LEU A 18 0.91 1.15 -9.68
C LEU A 18 2.11 1.73 -8.94
N GLY A 19 2.12 3.03 -8.78
CA GLY A 19 3.30 3.68 -8.23
C GLY A 19 3.40 3.55 -6.72
N GLN A 20 2.29 3.39 -5.98
CA GLN A 20 2.35 3.20 -4.54
C GLN A 20 3.03 1.87 -4.18
N SER A 21 2.65 0.77 -4.83
CA SER A 21 3.28 -0.54 -4.61
C SER A 21 4.74 -0.54 -5.08
N PHE A 22 5.02 0.02 -6.26
CA PHE A 22 6.37 0.16 -6.79
C PHE A 22 7.31 0.92 -5.84
N VAL A 23 6.85 2.04 -5.27
CA VAL A 23 7.62 2.86 -4.33
C VAL A 23 7.98 2.07 -3.06
N PHE A 24 7.04 1.26 -2.53
CA PHE A 24 7.32 0.39 -1.37
C PHE A 24 8.37 -0.69 -1.69
N VAL A 25 8.47 -1.10 -2.94
CA VAL A 25 9.36 -2.17 -3.39
C VAL A 25 10.79 -1.69 -3.58
N LEU A 26 10.97 -0.60 -4.32
CA LEU A 26 12.29 -0.21 -4.84
C LEU A 26 12.93 0.98 -4.12
N VAL A 27 12.16 1.83 -3.45
CA VAL A 27 12.77 2.95 -2.69
C VAL A 27 13.58 2.49 -1.48
N PRO A 28 13.16 1.47 -0.69
CA PRO A 28 13.94 1.04 0.46
C PRO A 28 15.38 0.61 0.11
N PRO A 29 15.63 -0.31 -0.82
CA PRO A 29 17.01 -0.66 -1.18
C PRO A 29 17.78 0.52 -1.76
N LEU A 30 17.19 1.34 -2.64
CA LEU A 30 17.84 2.54 -3.17
C LEU A 30 18.29 3.53 -2.09
N ALA A 31 17.44 3.77 -1.10
CA ALA A 31 17.75 4.68 0.00
C ALA A 31 18.87 4.11 0.89
N ARG A 32 18.89 2.78 1.09
CA ARG A 32 19.96 2.08 1.83
C ARG A 32 21.30 2.16 1.10
N ASP A 33 21.33 1.97 -0.21
CA ASP A 33 22.54 2.09 -1.04
C ASP A 33 23.18 3.50 -0.93
N LEU A 34 22.34 4.51 -0.64
CA LEU A 34 22.76 5.90 -0.39
C LEU A 34 23.03 6.20 1.10
N GLY A 35 23.08 5.17 1.96
CA GLY A 35 23.48 5.28 3.36
C GLY A 35 22.34 5.59 4.35
N LEU A 36 21.07 5.54 3.95
CA LEU A 36 19.98 5.65 4.91
C LEU A 36 19.77 4.31 5.64
N SER A 37 19.53 4.39 6.96
CA SER A 37 19.15 3.22 7.74
C SER A 37 17.73 2.74 7.41
N GLU A 38 17.43 1.47 7.77
CA GLU A 38 16.11 0.86 7.61
C GLU A 38 15.04 1.66 8.38
N VAL A 39 15.40 2.16 9.57
CA VAL A 39 14.51 2.99 10.40
C VAL A 39 14.22 4.33 9.73
N GLN A 40 15.25 4.99 9.17
CA GLN A 40 15.06 6.24 8.43
C GLN A 40 14.16 6.02 7.21
N THR A 41 14.44 5.00 6.42
CA THR A 41 13.66 4.67 5.23
C THR A 41 12.21 4.35 5.56
N SER A 42 11.98 3.53 6.58
CA SER A 42 10.63 3.21 7.05
C SER A 42 9.90 4.44 7.62
N SER A 43 10.61 5.36 8.26
CA SER A 43 10.05 6.61 8.79
C SER A 43 9.50 7.52 7.68
N ILE A 44 10.10 7.52 6.48
CA ILE A 44 9.59 8.25 5.31
C ILE A 44 8.17 7.79 4.97
N PHE A 45 7.93 6.48 4.98
CA PHE A 45 6.60 5.91 4.73
C PHE A 45 5.64 6.15 5.89
N ALA A 46 6.10 6.04 7.13
CA ALA A 46 5.28 6.26 8.33
C ALA A 46 4.75 7.69 8.41
N ILE A 47 5.60 8.69 8.15
CA ILE A 47 5.20 10.11 8.14
C ILE A 47 4.17 10.38 7.03
N SER A 48 4.35 9.79 5.85
CA SER A 48 3.37 9.88 4.77
C SER A 48 2.05 9.21 5.13
N ALA A 49 2.08 8.04 5.78
CA ALA A 49 0.88 7.32 6.23
C ALA A 49 0.12 8.10 7.32
N MET A 50 0.83 8.74 8.23
CA MET A 50 0.25 9.63 9.24
C MET A 50 -0.44 10.83 8.59
N ALA A 51 0.23 11.51 7.66
CA ALA A 51 -0.35 12.61 6.92
C ALA A 51 -1.60 12.17 6.14
N TRP A 52 -1.55 11.00 5.49
CA TRP A 52 -2.69 10.39 4.80
C TRP A 52 -3.88 10.15 5.73
N ALA A 53 -3.64 9.56 6.90
CA ALA A 53 -4.70 9.29 7.89
C ALA A 53 -5.37 10.57 8.39
N LEU A 54 -4.58 11.60 8.66
CA LEU A 54 -5.07 12.89 9.15
C LEU A 54 -5.86 13.68 8.10
N THR A 55 -5.44 13.61 6.83
CA THR A 55 -6.02 14.45 5.77
C THR A 55 -7.12 13.77 4.98
N SER A 56 -7.21 12.43 4.97
CA SER A 56 -8.22 11.69 4.19
C SER A 56 -9.66 12.10 4.52
N ALA A 57 -10.01 12.22 5.81
CA ALA A 57 -11.33 12.67 6.24
C ALA A 57 -11.57 14.16 5.91
N PHE A 58 -10.53 15.00 5.96
CA PHE A 58 -10.60 16.39 5.52
C PHE A 58 -10.95 16.48 4.02
N TRP A 59 -10.26 15.71 3.17
CA TRP A 59 -10.52 15.70 1.73
C TRP A 59 -11.88 15.13 1.37
N GLY A 60 -12.40 14.17 2.14
CA GLY A 60 -13.78 13.71 2.01
C GLY A 60 -14.77 14.87 2.13
N ARG A 61 -14.66 15.65 3.22
CA ARG A 61 -15.50 16.85 3.44
C ARG A 61 -15.20 17.97 2.43
N ALA A 62 -13.95 18.20 2.08
CA ALA A 62 -13.58 19.20 1.08
C ALA A 62 -14.18 18.87 -0.29
N SER A 63 -14.27 17.59 -0.65
CA SER A 63 -14.86 17.15 -1.90
C SER A 63 -16.38 17.39 -1.96
N ASP A 64 -17.07 17.42 -0.80
CA ASP A 64 -18.48 17.84 -0.71
C ASP A 64 -18.63 19.33 -1.05
N ARG A 65 -17.67 20.17 -0.65
CA ARG A 65 -17.74 21.62 -0.77
C ARG A 65 -17.17 22.13 -2.11
N TYR A 66 -16.03 21.59 -2.53
CA TYR A 66 -15.28 22.07 -3.71
C TYR A 66 -15.51 21.22 -4.96
N GLY A 67 -16.36 20.18 -4.84
CA GLY A 67 -16.69 19.27 -5.93
C GLY A 67 -15.79 18.01 -5.98
N ARG A 68 -16.43 16.86 -6.18
CA ARG A 68 -15.77 15.55 -6.22
C ARG A 68 -14.67 15.50 -7.28
N ARG A 69 -14.98 16.02 -8.49
CA ARG A 69 -14.06 16.06 -9.62
C ARG A 69 -12.78 16.80 -9.29
N ASN A 70 -12.88 18.01 -8.78
CA ASN A 70 -11.73 18.89 -8.54
C ASN A 70 -10.80 18.29 -7.46
N ILE A 71 -11.36 17.73 -6.40
CA ILE A 71 -10.58 17.11 -5.33
C ILE A 71 -9.92 15.80 -5.79
N ALA A 72 -10.58 15.00 -6.64
CA ALA A 72 -9.95 13.81 -7.24
C ALA A 72 -8.78 14.19 -8.15
N ILE A 73 -8.91 15.23 -8.95
CA ILE A 73 -7.84 15.78 -9.81
C ILE A 73 -6.67 16.29 -8.96
N LEU A 74 -6.96 17.09 -7.93
CA LEU A 74 -5.93 17.60 -7.00
C LEU A 74 -5.13 16.45 -6.38
N GLY A 75 -5.81 15.38 -5.98
CA GLY A 75 -5.17 14.20 -5.41
C GLY A 75 -4.23 13.50 -6.40
N LEU A 76 -4.64 13.35 -7.66
CA LEU A 76 -3.81 12.74 -8.71
C LEU A 76 -2.61 13.61 -9.07
N ILE A 77 -2.78 14.92 -9.13
CA ILE A 77 -1.67 15.87 -9.36
C ILE A 77 -0.69 15.80 -8.18
N GLY A 78 -1.19 15.86 -6.94
CA GLY A 78 -0.35 15.73 -5.73
C GLY A 78 0.41 14.42 -5.70
N TYR A 79 -0.24 13.32 -6.10
CA TYR A 79 0.39 12.02 -6.22
C TYR A 79 1.51 12.02 -7.29
N ALA A 80 1.24 12.54 -8.50
CA ALA A 80 2.22 12.64 -9.58
C ALA A 80 3.45 13.48 -9.17
N VAL A 81 3.21 14.64 -8.55
CA VAL A 81 4.27 15.51 -8.04
C VAL A 81 5.09 14.79 -6.97
N SER A 82 4.44 14.01 -6.09
CA SER A 82 5.14 13.29 -5.03
C SER A 82 6.10 12.21 -5.57
N LEU A 83 5.78 11.55 -6.67
CA LEU A 83 6.67 10.58 -7.32
C LEU A 83 7.94 11.24 -7.85
N ILE A 84 7.79 12.40 -8.50
CA ILE A 84 8.92 13.19 -9.00
C ILE A 84 9.74 13.75 -7.83
N ALA A 85 9.08 14.30 -6.80
CA ALA A 85 9.73 14.83 -5.61
C ALA A 85 10.45 13.76 -4.79
N LEU A 86 10.08 12.49 -4.93
CA LEU A 86 10.73 11.36 -4.27
C LEU A 86 11.99 10.90 -5.02
N ILE A 87 11.92 10.77 -6.36
CA ILE A 87 13.06 10.27 -7.14
C ILE A 87 14.15 11.32 -7.33
N THR A 88 13.78 12.61 -7.40
CA THR A 88 14.74 13.70 -7.64
C THR A 88 15.86 13.76 -6.59
N PRO A 89 15.60 13.72 -5.27
CA PRO A 89 16.67 13.69 -4.26
C PRO A 89 17.55 12.45 -4.36
N LEU A 90 16.99 11.27 -4.67
CA LEU A 90 17.75 10.04 -4.85
C LEU A 90 18.73 10.18 -6.03
N PHE A 91 18.25 10.66 -7.17
CA PHE A 91 19.08 10.91 -8.36
C PHE A 91 20.19 11.94 -8.10
N LEU A 92 19.87 13.07 -7.44
CA LEU A 92 20.85 14.10 -7.14
C LEU A 92 21.90 13.63 -6.12
N ALA A 93 21.52 12.79 -5.16
CA ALA A 93 22.44 12.19 -4.20
C ALA A 93 23.38 11.17 -4.88
N GLU A 94 22.87 10.34 -5.79
CA GLU A 94 23.66 9.39 -6.57
C GLU A 94 24.71 10.09 -7.46
N LYS A 95 24.37 11.27 -7.97
CA LYS A 95 25.29 12.12 -8.75
C LYS A 95 26.23 12.98 -7.89
N ASN A 96 26.21 12.84 -6.57
CA ASN A 96 26.96 13.65 -5.60
C ASN A 96 26.65 15.17 -5.67
N ILE A 97 25.47 15.54 -6.19
CA ILE A 97 25.01 16.94 -6.25
C ILE A 97 24.31 17.32 -4.94
N LEU A 98 23.51 16.39 -4.37
CA LEU A 98 22.83 16.61 -3.08
C LEU A 98 23.66 16.01 -1.96
N ASN A 99 23.89 16.80 -0.91
CA ASN A 99 24.54 16.28 0.29
C ASN A 99 23.64 15.20 0.96
N LEU A 100 24.26 14.06 1.33
CA LEU A 100 23.55 12.93 1.94
C LEU A 100 22.83 13.28 3.23
N THR A 101 23.31 14.30 3.98
CA THR A 101 22.59 14.81 5.18
C THR A 101 21.24 15.42 4.85
N LEU A 102 21.05 15.96 3.63
CA LEU A 102 19.80 16.54 3.17
C LEU A 102 18.88 15.50 2.47
N LEU A 103 19.39 14.31 2.16
CA LEU A 103 18.63 13.28 1.46
C LEU A 103 17.41 12.84 2.25
N PHE A 104 17.59 12.50 3.53
CA PHE A 104 16.47 12.04 4.38
C PHE A 104 15.34 13.07 4.51
N PRO A 105 15.59 14.35 4.90
CA PRO A 105 14.52 15.36 4.94
C PRO A 105 13.90 15.63 3.56
N ALA A 106 14.65 15.59 2.47
CA ALA A 106 14.10 15.77 1.13
C ALA A 106 13.13 14.64 0.73
N LEU A 107 13.47 13.39 1.06
CA LEU A 107 12.58 12.23 0.84
C LEU A 107 11.30 12.32 1.69
N ILE A 108 11.41 12.76 2.95
CA ILE A 108 10.24 13.03 3.81
C ILE A 108 9.33 14.05 3.14
N LEU A 109 9.87 15.19 2.67
CA LEU A 109 9.06 16.22 2.01
C LEU A 109 8.36 15.70 0.75
N GLY A 110 9.07 14.94 -0.09
CA GLY A 110 8.47 14.29 -1.28
C GLY A 110 7.31 13.35 -0.92
N ARG A 111 7.47 12.54 0.14
CA ARG A 111 6.42 11.63 0.59
C ARG A 111 5.28 12.32 1.35
N LEU A 112 5.55 13.43 2.04
CA LEU A 112 4.50 14.26 2.65
C LEU A 112 3.53 14.80 1.62
N ILE A 113 3.99 15.19 0.43
CA ILE A 113 3.11 15.60 -0.69
C ILE A 113 2.09 14.49 -0.99
N ASN A 114 2.53 13.23 -1.05
CA ASN A 114 1.62 12.09 -1.24
C ASN A 114 0.63 11.95 -0.08
N GLY A 115 1.11 12.00 1.15
CA GLY A 115 0.26 11.89 2.34
C GLY A 115 -0.79 13.01 2.41
N LEU A 116 -0.37 14.25 2.15
CA LEU A 116 -1.23 15.43 2.27
C LEU A 116 -2.19 15.56 1.08
N LEU A 117 -1.72 15.45 -0.15
CA LEU A 117 -2.51 15.69 -1.37
C LEU A 117 -3.00 14.39 -2.02
N GLY A 118 -2.13 13.39 -2.19
CA GLY A 118 -2.49 12.11 -2.83
C GLY A 118 -3.65 11.39 -2.12
N SER A 119 -3.77 11.57 -0.79
CA SER A 119 -4.89 11.07 0.02
C SER A 119 -6.27 11.58 -0.41
N ALA A 120 -6.35 12.64 -1.20
CA ALA A 120 -7.60 13.22 -1.69
C ALA A 120 -8.27 12.38 -2.78
N THR A 121 -7.49 11.65 -3.59
CA THR A 121 -7.99 10.91 -4.76
C THR A 121 -9.07 9.89 -4.39
N ARG A 122 -8.78 9.05 -3.40
CA ARG A 122 -9.65 7.92 -3.05
C ARG A 122 -10.99 8.35 -2.48
N PRO A 123 -11.09 9.16 -1.40
CA PRO A 123 -12.37 9.58 -0.85
C PRO A 123 -13.23 10.36 -1.84
N ALA A 124 -12.64 11.23 -2.66
CA ALA A 124 -13.37 11.97 -3.68
C ALA A 124 -13.92 11.07 -4.79
N SER A 125 -13.13 10.08 -5.25
CA SER A 125 -13.54 9.13 -6.28
C SER A 125 -14.68 8.23 -5.80
N PHE A 126 -14.60 7.68 -4.60
CA PHE A 126 -15.66 6.85 -4.03
C PHE A 126 -16.94 7.65 -3.76
N ALA A 127 -16.80 8.89 -3.29
CA ALA A 127 -17.92 9.76 -3.08
C ALA A 127 -18.62 10.13 -4.40
N TYR A 128 -17.88 10.42 -5.47
CA TYR A 128 -18.45 10.64 -6.80
C TYR A 128 -19.27 9.44 -7.27
N VAL A 129 -18.71 8.23 -7.17
CA VAL A 129 -19.41 7.00 -7.56
C VAL A 129 -20.64 6.76 -6.67
N ALA A 130 -20.59 7.09 -5.39
CA ALA A 130 -21.75 7.02 -4.49
C ALA A 130 -22.88 7.96 -4.95
N ASP A 131 -22.53 9.15 -5.43
CA ASP A 131 -23.49 10.17 -5.86
C ASP A 131 -24.24 9.78 -7.14
N ILE A 132 -23.59 9.08 -8.07
CA ILE A 132 -24.19 8.68 -9.37
C ILE A 132 -24.78 7.26 -9.36
N THR A 133 -24.72 6.54 -8.21
CA THR A 133 -25.13 5.13 -8.15
C THR A 133 -26.24 4.92 -7.13
N THR A 134 -27.25 4.12 -7.48
CA THR A 134 -28.31 3.71 -6.55
C THR A 134 -27.73 2.86 -5.41
N LYS A 135 -28.41 2.81 -4.27
CA LYS A 135 -27.91 2.08 -3.08
C LYS A 135 -27.63 0.61 -3.37
N GLU A 136 -28.47 -0.04 -4.18
CA GLU A 136 -28.42 -1.46 -4.52
C GLU A 136 -27.17 -1.81 -5.36
N LYS A 137 -26.74 -0.91 -6.25
CA LYS A 137 -25.60 -1.09 -7.15
C LYS A 137 -24.28 -0.54 -6.59
N ARG A 138 -24.33 0.19 -5.45
CA ARG A 138 -23.19 0.90 -4.88
C ARG A 138 -22.06 -0.03 -4.50
N THR A 139 -22.39 -1.15 -3.82
CA THR A 139 -21.39 -2.15 -3.40
C THR A 139 -20.59 -2.70 -4.58
N VAL A 140 -21.27 -3.08 -5.68
CA VAL A 140 -20.62 -3.60 -6.89
C VAL A 140 -19.73 -2.54 -7.54
N LYS A 141 -20.20 -1.27 -7.59
CA LYS A 141 -19.39 -0.18 -8.14
C LYS A 141 -18.15 0.13 -7.30
N PHE A 142 -18.27 0.10 -5.98
CA PHE A 142 -17.15 0.28 -5.06
C PHE A 142 -16.14 -0.86 -5.19
N ALA A 143 -16.61 -2.11 -5.27
CA ALA A 143 -15.74 -3.27 -5.52
C ALA A 143 -14.93 -3.11 -6.81
N ARG A 144 -15.56 -2.62 -7.91
CA ARG A 144 -14.85 -2.35 -9.17
C ARG A 144 -13.81 -1.24 -9.07
N MET A 145 -14.06 -0.20 -8.24
CA MET A 145 -13.08 0.85 -7.97
C MET A 145 -11.89 0.27 -7.21
N GLU A 146 -12.16 -0.51 -6.16
CA GLU A 146 -11.15 -1.17 -5.36
C GLU A 146 -10.30 -2.16 -6.17
N SER A 147 -10.95 -2.99 -7.01
CA SER A 147 -10.26 -3.92 -7.91
C SER A 147 -9.29 -3.20 -8.84
N SER A 148 -9.66 -2.00 -9.34
CA SER A 148 -8.76 -1.23 -10.19
C SER A 148 -7.49 -0.81 -9.46
N PHE A 149 -7.59 -0.37 -8.20
CA PHE A 149 -6.44 -0.08 -7.35
C PHE A 149 -5.60 -1.34 -7.11
N LEU A 150 -6.24 -2.46 -6.76
CA LEU A 150 -5.55 -3.73 -6.50
C LEU A 150 -4.80 -4.25 -7.73
N VAL A 151 -5.40 -4.18 -8.92
CA VAL A 151 -4.71 -4.54 -10.17
C VAL A 151 -3.48 -3.66 -10.37
N GLY A 152 -3.58 -2.34 -10.07
CA GLY A 152 -2.43 -1.46 -10.08
C GLY A 152 -1.33 -1.91 -9.13
N THR A 153 -1.67 -2.36 -7.91
CA THR A 153 -0.67 -2.84 -6.94
C THR A 153 0.03 -4.13 -7.36
N VAL A 154 -0.62 -4.96 -8.18
CA VAL A 154 0.01 -6.16 -8.78
C VAL A 154 0.94 -5.78 -9.92
N VAL A 155 0.46 -4.93 -10.83
CA VAL A 155 1.16 -4.57 -12.07
C VAL A 155 2.33 -3.60 -11.79
N GLY A 156 2.21 -2.76 -10.76
CA GLY A 156 3.19 -1.72 -10.44
C GLY A 156 4.62 -2.23 -10.24
N PRO A 157 4.87 -3.16 -9.32
CA PRO A 157 6.19 -3.72 -9.12
C PRO A 157 6.73 -4.43 -10.35
N LEU A 158 5.89 -5.19 -11.06
CA LEU A 158 6.29 -5.93 -12.26
C LEU A 158 6.74 -4.95 -13.36
N VAL A 159 5.88 -4.03 -13.76
CA VAL A 159 6.19 -3.05 -14.80
C VAL A 159 7.30 -2.11 -14.34
N GLY A 160 7.26 -1.66 -13.10
CA GLY A 160 8.28 -0.79 -12.51
C GLY A 160 9.65 -1.44 -12.46
N GLY A 161 9.73 -2.75 -12.11
CA GLY A 161 10.98 -3.50 -12.10
C GLY A 161 11.62 -3.61 -13.50
N PHE A 162 10.81 -3.91 -14.52
CA PHE A 162 11.32 -3.91 -15.91
C PHE A 162 11.76 -2.53 -16.39
N LEU A 163 11.00 -1.49 -16.08
CA LEU A 163 11.36 -0.11 -16.43
C LEU A 163 12.62 0.37 -15.69
N PHE A 164 12.85 -0.12 -14.49
CA PHE A 164 14.04 0.17 -13.69
C PHE A 164 15.34 -0.31 -14.35
N LEU A 165 15.27 -1.34 -15.20
CA LEU A 165 16.41 -1.80 -15.99
C LEU A 165 16.82 -0.79 -17.09
N ILE A 166 15.93 0.11 -17.49
CA ILE A 166 16.25 1.18 -18.46
C ILE A 166 16.97 2.30 -17.73
N THR A 167 16.32 2.92 -16.75
CA THR A 167 16.93 3.81 -15.75
C THR A 167 16.11 3.73 -14.45
N LYS A 168 16.75 4.06 -13.32
CA LYS A 168 16.09 4.04 -11.99
C LYS A 168 14.91 5.03 -11.91
N GLU A 169 14.94 6.10 -12.71
CA GLU A 169 13.96 7.17 -12.75
C GLU A 169 12.76 6.87 -13.64
N THR A 170 12.95 6.07 -14.69
CA THR A 170 11.92 5.81 -15.72
C THR A 170 10.56 5.43 -15.15
N PRO A 171 10.44 4.50 -14.19
CA PRO A 171 9.12 4.12 -13.65
C PRO A 171 8.44 5.26 -12.89
N PHE A 172 9.19 6.11 -12.19
CA PHE A 172 8.63 7.25 -11.47
C PHE A 172 8.04 8.27 -12.44
N TYR A 173 8.75 8.59 -13.51
CA TYR A 173 8.27 9.52 -14.56
C TYR A 173 7.06 8.94 -15.28
N LEU A 174 7.09 7.65 -15.66
CA LEU A 174 5.97 7.03 -16.35
C LEU A 174 4.71 7.00 -15.48
N PHE A 175 4.82 6.57 -14.20
CA PHE A 175 3.67 6.50 -13.32
C PHE A 175 3.12 7.89 -12.96
N SER A 176 4.00 8.89 -12.83
CA SER A 176 3.60 10.28 -12.69
C SER A 176 2.83 10.76 -13.93
N PHE A 177 3.33 10.47 -15.13
CA PHE A 177 2.69 10.81 -16.39
C PHE A 177 1.32 10.15 -16.54
N LEU A 178 1.20 8.86 -16.21
CA LEU A 178 -0.09 8.16 -16.23
C LEU A 178 -1.11 8.77 -15.25
N ALA A 179 -0.66 9.19 -14.06
CA ALA A 179 -1.52 9.88 -13.10
C ALA A 179 -1.99 11.25 -13.64
N MET A 180 -1.13 11.98 -14.37
CA MET A 180 -1.51 13.22 -15.04
C MET A 180 -2.51 12.98 -16.17
N ILE A 181 -2.33 11.92 -16.97
CA ILE A 181 -3.32 11.52 -17.99
C ILE A 181 -4.66 11.20 -17.33
N ALA A 182 -4.66 10.49 -16.19
CA ALA A 182 -5.89 10.21 -15.45
C ALA A 182 -6.56 11.51 -14.97
N ALA A 183 -5.79 12.46 -14.43
CA ALA A 183 -6.30 13.75 -13.97
C ALA A 183 -6.93 14.56 -15.14
N ILE A 184 -6.26 14.60 -16.29
CA ILE A 184 -6.76 15.25 -17.52
C ILE A 184 -8.02 14.52 -18.00
N GLY A 185 -8.02 13.19 -18.04
CA GLY A 185 -9.20 12.40 -18.43
C GLY A 185 -10.40 12.66 -17.52
N ILE A 186 -10.19 12.77 -16.21
CA ILE A 186 -11.22 13.15 -15.24
C ILE A 186 -11.72 14.56 -15.52
N TYR A 187 -10.84 15.49 -15.79
CA TYR A 187 -11.21 16.89 -16.05
C TYR A 187 -12.18 17.02 -17.25
N PHE A 188 -11.93 16.32 -18.33
CA PHE A 188 -12.76 16.42 -19.55
C PHE A 188 -14.01 15.52 -19.55
N ASN A 189 -14.02 14.42 -18.80
CA ASN A 189 -15.07 13.40 -18.89
C ASN A 189 -15.95 13.26 -17.63
N LEU A 190 -15.59 13.89 -16.51
CA LEU A 190 -16.47 13.96 -15.35
C LEU A 190 -17.24 15.27 -15.32
N GLU A 191 -18.53 15.18 -15.13
CA GLU A 191 -19.35 16.36 -14.90
C GLU A 191 -19.00 16.98 -13.54
N PRO A 192 -18.93 18.32 -13.43
CA PRO A 192 -18.86 18.98 -12.14
C PRO A 192 -20.08 18.62 -11.32
N SER A 193 -19.89 18.12 -10.12
CA SER A 193 -21.02 17.84 -9.24
C SER A 193 -21.55 19.14 -8.61
N ASP A 194 -22.63 19.67 -9.14
CA ASP A 194 -23.36 20.83 -8.60
C ASP A 194 -24.26 20.43 -7.39
N ARG A 195 -23.74 19.72 -6.42
CA ARG A 195 -24.57 19.35 -5.27
C ARG A 195 -24.39 20.31 -4.12
N SER A 196 -25.47 21.07 -3.87
CA SER A 196 -25.67 21.71 -2.58
C SER A 196 -25.58 20.67 -1.45
N TYR A 197 -24.69 20.93 -0.53
CA TYR A 197 -24.42 20.15 0.68
C TYR A 197 -25.71 19.83 1.46
N LYS A 198 -26.28 18.65 1.26
CA LYS A 198 -27.26 18.10 2.22
C LYS A 198 -26.47 17.53 3.38
N LYS A 199 -26.45 18.30 4.47
CA LYS A 199 -25.88 17.92 5.76
C LYS A 199 -26.53 16.61 6.23
N GLN A 200 -25.91 15.47 5.89
CA GLN A 200 -26.34 14.19 6.43
C GLN A 200 -25.92 14.21 7.89
N LYS A 201 -26.90 14.35 8.78
CA LYS A 201 -26.69 14.25 10.23
C LYS A 201 -26.06 12.89 10.50
N ASP A 202 -24.79 12.91 10.85
CA ASP A 202 -24.05 11.75 11.31
C ASP A 202 -24.69 11.27 12.62
N LYS A 203 -25.54 10.25 12.54
CA LYS A 203 -26.24 9.68 13.69
C LYS A 203 -25.61 8.37 14.16
N SER A 204 -24.36 8.09 13.79
CA SER A 204 -23.71 6.89 14.32
C SER A 204 -23.41 7.09 15.80
N LYS A 205 -24.05 6.30 16.63
CA LYS A 205 -23.89 6.31 18.09
C LYS A 205 -22.76 5.38 18.56
N ILE A 206 -22.17 4.62 17.64
CA ILE A 206 -21.22 3.57 18.01
C ILE A 206 -19.81 4.15 18.15
N LYS A 207 -19.14 3.78 19.23
CA LYS A 207 -17.79 4.24 19.54
C LYS A 207 -16.77 3.17 19.15
N TRP A 208 -15.58 3.56 18.68
CA TRP A 208 -14.53 2.65 18.23
C TRP A 208 -14.11 1.64 19.32
N TYR A 209 -14.22 2.01 20.60
CA TYR A 209 -13.86 1.17 21.76
C TYR A 209 -15.03 0.30 22.28
N SER A 210 -16.17 0.22 21.58
CA SER A 210 -17.27 -0.68 21.96
C SER A 210 -16.86 -2.14 21.81
N GLN A 211 -17.38 -3.02 22.69
CA GLN A 211 -17.10 -4.47 22.64
C GLN A 211 -17.43 -5.12 21.30
N SER A 212 -18.36 -4.54 20.56
CA SER A 212 -18.75 -5.03 19.23
C SER A 212 -17.77 -4.62 18.11
N ILE A 213 -16.81 -3.75 18.37
CA ILE A 213 -15.89 -3.20 17.34
C ILE A 213 -14.42 -3.42 17.71
N TRP A 214 -14.01 -3.06 18.93
CA TRP A 214 -12.59 -3.00 19.29
C TRP A 214 -11.83 -4.33 19.08
N PRO A 215 -12.41 -5.55 19.31
CA PRO A 215 -11.67 -6.78 19.05
C PRO A 215 -11.29 -6.96 17.58
N PHE A 216 -12.20 -6.59 16.67
CA PHE A 216 -11.93 -6.63 15.23
C PHE A 216 -10.86 -5.61 14.82
N LEU A 217 -10.90 -4.41 15.41
CA LEU A 217 -9.88 -3.38 15.14
C LEU A 217 -8.50 -3.79 15.67
N SER A 218 -8.44 -4.49 16.81
CA SER A 218 -7.18 -5.00 17.36
C SER A 218 -6.54 -6.04 16.43
N VAL A 219 -7.33 -7.00 15.94
CA VAL A 219 -6.88 -7.99 14.96
C VAL A 219 -6.46 -7.30 13.66
N ALA A 220 -7.24 -6.31 13.19
CA ALA A 220 -6.90 -5.53 12.02
C ALA A 220 -5.58 -4.76 12.19
N ALA A 221 -5.31 -4.21 13.37
CA ALA A 221 -4.08 -3.49 13.67
C ALA A 221 -2.86 -4.42 13.60
N VAL A 222 -2.96 -5.62 14.18
CA VAL A 222 -1.89 -6.62 14.12
C VAL A 222 -1.64 -7.07 12.68
N LEU A 223 -2.69 -7.43 11.94
CA LEU A 223 -2.58 -7.81 10.52
C LEU A 223 -2.00 -6.67 9.67
N SER A 224 -2.38 -5.43 9.96
CA SER A 224 -1.85 -4.26 9.27
C SER A 224 -0.37 -4.04 9.60
N LEU A 225 0.04 -4.20 10.86
CA LEU A 225 1.45 -4.11 11.26
C LEU A 225 2.27 -5.20 10.57
N CYS A 226 1.83 -6.46 10.60
CA CYS A 226 2.50 -7.56 9.93
C CYS A 226 2.69 -7.27 8.43
N GLN A 227 1.63 -6.83 7.75
CA GLN A 227 1.72 -6.52 6.33
C GLN A 227 2.60 -5.30 6.05
N ALA A 228 2.47 -4.23 6.82
CA ALA A 228 3.28 -3.03 6.63
C ALA A 228 4.76 -3.32 6.86
N SER A 229 5.08 -4.13 7.89
CA SER A 229 6.43 -4.59 8.16
C SER A 229 6.99 -5.39 6.99
N LEU A 230 6.22 -6.36 6.47
CA LEU A 230 6.61 -7.13 5.28
C LEU A 230 6.89 -6.20 4.10
N LEU A 231 5.96 -5.32 3.75
CA LEU A 231 6.09 -4.43 2.59
C LEU A 231 7.30 -3.50 2.68
N GLN A 232 7.69 -3.09 3.89
CA GLN A 232 8.80 -2.16 4.09
C GLN A 232 10.15 -2.87 4.30
N SER A 233 10.17 -4.13 4.77
CA SER A 233 11.40 -4.88 5.02
C SER A 233 11.80 -5.83 3.89
N ILE A 234 10.86 -6.25 3.03
CA ILE A 234 11.10 -7.33 2.06
C ILE A 234 12.18 -6.98 1.03
N GLY A 235 12.27 -5.69 0.64
CA GLY A 235 13.33 -5.21 -0.23
C GLY A 235 14.71 -5.37 0.41
N PHE A 236 14.88 -4.98 1.67
CA PHE A 236 16.09 -5.18 2.44
C PHE A 236 16.40 -6.67 2.62
N TYR A 237 15.39 -7.45 3.00
CA TYR A 237 15.52 -8.90 3.20
C TYR A 237 16.04 -9.61 1.93
N ILE A 238 15.51 -9.25 0.76
CA ILE A 238 15.98 -9.83 -0.51
C ILE A 238 17.42 -9.40 -0.81
N THR A 239 17.76 -8.13 -0.61
CA THR A 239 19.13 -7.64 -0.84
C THR A 239 20.14 -8.26 0.13
N ASP A 240 19.75 -8.52 1.37
CA ASP A 240 20.59 -9.15 2.37
C ASP A 240 20.79 -10.66 2.13
N LEU A 241 19.73 -11.37 1.74
CA LEU A 241 19.75 -12.82 1.60
C LEU A 241 20.26 -13.31 0.23
N PHE A 242 19.95 -12.55 -0.83
CA PHE A 242 20.22 -12.95 -2.22
C PHE A 242 21.18 -11.98 -2.95
N SER A 243 22.06 -11.30 -2.21
CA SER A 243 23.03 -10.34 -2.77
C SER A 243 23.97 -10.92 -3.84
N TYR A 244 24.06 -12.25 -3.93
CA TYR A 244 24.83 -12.96 -4.95
C TYR A 244 24.12 -13.03 -6.33
N LEU A 245 22.88 -12.53 -6.44
CA LEU A 245 22.12 -12.49 -7.68
C LEU A 245 22.22 -11.10 -8.31
N ASP A 246 22.43 -11.05 -9.62
CA ASP A 246 22.63 -9.80 -10.36
C ASP A 246 21.35 -8.97 -10.53
N ASP A 247 20.17 -9.63 -10.57
CA ASP A 247 18.89 -9.01 -10.94
C ASP A 247 17.97 -8.75 -9.73
N LEU A 248 18.51 -8.22 -8.62
CA LEU A 248 17.76 -7.93 -7.40
C LEU A 248 16.47 -7.12 -7.60
N PRO A 249 16.41 -6.05 -8.43
CA PRO A 249 15.18 -5.31 -8.66
C PRO A 249 14.08 -6.14 -9.28
N ILE A 250 14.42 -7.08 -10.19
CA ILE A 250 13.46 -8.00 -10.79
C ILE A 250 12.96 -8.99 -9.72
N LEU A 251 13.87 -9.55 -8.92
CA LEU A 251 13.53 -10.50 -7.85
C LEU A 251 12.56 -9.87 -6.84
N ILE A 252 12.83 -8.63 -6.42
CA ILE A 252 11.95 -7.86 -5.54
C ILE A 252 10.58 -7.66 -6.21
N SER A 253 10.55 -7.23 -7.47
CA SER A 253 9.33 -6.97 -8.23
C SER A 253 8.48 -8.23 -8.42
N MET A 254 9.11 -9.36 -8.73
CA MET A 254 8.45 -10.67 -8.83
C MET A 254 7.85 -11.11 -7.49
N THR A 255 8.55 -10.87 -6.39
CA THR A 255 8.07 -11.16 -5.03
C THR A 255 6.75 -10.45 -4.74
N PHE A 256 6.68 -9.15 -4.98
CA PHE A 256 5.45 -8.38 -4.75
C PHE A 256 4.33 -8.78 -5.72
N THR A 257 4.68 -9.09 -6.95
CA THR A 257 3.71 -9.58 -7.94
C THR A 257 3.12 -10.92 -7.50
N LEU A 258 3.93 -11.88 -7.07
CA LEU A 258 3.48 -13.18 -6.55
C LEU A 258 2.62 -13.01 -5.28
N LEU A 259 3.06 -12.16 -4.35
CA LEU A 259 2.29 -11.83 -3.14
C LEU A 259 0.89 -11.31 -3.49
N ALA A 260 0.81 -10.37 -4.41
CA ALA A 260 -0.46 -9.77 -4.81
C ALA A 260 -1.33 -10.73 -5.61
N MET A 261 -0.76 -11.49 -6.55
CA MET A 261 -1.49 -12.49 -7.32
C MET A 261 -2.06 -13.60 -6.43
N SER A 262 -1.26 -14.14 -5.50
CA SER A 262 -1.71 -15.17 -4.56
C SER A 262 -2.78 -14.63 -3.61
N THR A 263 -2.69 -13.35 -3.20
CA THR A 263 -3.74 -12.69 -2.41
C THR A 263 -5.06 -12.62 -3.16
N ILE A 264 -5.05 -12.17 -4.41
CA ILE A 264 -6.26 -12.05 -5.24
C ILE A 264 -6.83 -13.45 -5.55
N ALA A 265 -5.98 -14.40 -5.93
CA ALA A 265 -6.41 -15.76 -6.21
C ALA A 265 -7.05 -16.42 -4.99
N SER A 266 -6.44 -16.25 -3.81
CA SER A 266 -6.98 -16.75 -2.54
C SER A 266 -8.33 -16.13 -2.20
N GLN A 267 -8.49 -14.81 -2.37
CA GLN A 267 -9.78 -14.14 -2.16
C GLN A 267 -10.86 -14.77 -3.04
N TYR A 268 -10.62 -14.85 -4.35
CA TYR A 268 -11.58 -15.43 -5.28
C TYR A 268 -11.91 -16.88 -4.94
N PHE A 269 -10.88 -17.70 -4.67
CA PHE A 269 -11.04 -19.13 -4.43
C PHE A 269 -11.86 -19.41 -3.15
N PHE A 270 -11.52 -18.78 -2.04
CA PHE A 270 -12.12 -19.09 -0.74
C PHE A 270 -13.36 -18.24 -0.39
N THR A 271 -13.65 -17.16 -1.12
CA THR A 271 -14.86 -16.38 -0.89
C THR A 271 -15.94 -16.63 -1.93
N ASP A 272 -15.58 -16.87 -3.19
CA ASP A 272 -16.53 -17.00 -4.29
C ASP A 272 -16.68 -18.44 -4.78
N ALA A 273 -15.56 -19.13 -5.09
CA ALA A 273 -15.59 -20.47 -5.66
C ALA A 273 -15.88 -21.57 -4.62
N PHE A 274 -15.24 -21.50 -3.46
CA PHE A 274 -15.40 -22.45 -2.35
C PHE A 274 -15.59 -21.70 -1.04
N PRO A 275 -16.78 -21.15 -0.78
CA PRO A 275 -17.01 -20.27 0.36
C PRO A 275 -16.83 -21.01 1.69
N ILE A 276 -15.90 -20.53 2.50
CA ILE A 276 -15.63 -20.99 3.86
C ILE A 276 -16.22 -19.96 4.83
N ASN A 277 -16.72 -20.43 5.99
CA ASN A 277 -17.23 -19.52 7.00
C ASN A 277 -16.14 -18.57 7.54
N ASN A 278 -16.53 -17.37 7.94
CA ASN A 278 -15.60 -16.30 8.30
C ASN A 278 -14.64 -16.68 9.45
N PHE A 279 -15.08 -17.49 10.41
CA PHE A 279 -14.24 -17.94 11.53
C PHE A 279 -13.11 -18.83 11.03
N ASN A 280 -13.44 -19.87 10.25
CA ASN A 280 -12.46 -20.79 9.68
C ASN A 280 -11.52 -20.06 8.71
N LEU A 281 -12.06 -19.14 7.91
CA LEU A 281 -11.27 -18.34 6.98
C LEU A 281 -10.25 -17.47 7.72
N LEU A 282 -10.64 -16.84 8.83
CA LEU A 282 -9.74 -16.08 9.68
C LEU A 282 -8.71 -16.97 10.36
N LEU A 283 -9.13 -18.12 10.90
CA LEU A 283 -8.25 -19.09 11.58
C LEU A 283 -7.20 -19.67 10.63
N PHE A 284 -7.62 -20.27 9.51
CA PHE A 284 -6.70 -20.86 8.55
C PHE A 284 -5.79 -19.82 7.91
N GLY A 285 -6.33 -18.64 7.58
CA GLY A 285 -5.52 -17.54 7.06
C GLY A 285 -4.45 -17.08 8.05
N THR A 286 -4.79 -16.96 9.33
CA THR A 286 -3.82 -16.57 10.39
C THR A 286 -2.76 -17.66 10.59
N LEU A 287 -3.14 -18.92 10.63
CA LEU A 287 -2.19 -20.05 10.72
C LEU A 287 -1.25 -20.08 9.51
N THR A 288 -1.78 -19.83 8.32
CA THR A 288 -0.98 -19.74 7.09
C THR A 288 0.03 -18.59 7.18
N LEU A 289 -0.38 -17.41 7.69
CA LEU A 289 0.54 -16.28 7.90
C LEU A 289 1.65 -16.65 8.89
N ILE A 290 1.32 -17.24 10.03
CA ILE A 290 2.31 -17.66 11.07
C ILE A 290 3.31 -18.63 10.45
N PHE A 291 2.83 -19.66 9.76
CA PHE A 291 3.67 -20.65 9.11
C PHE A 291 4.59 -20.02 8.04
N SER A 292 4.06 -19.10 7.25
CA SER A 292 4.83 -18.39 6.20
C SER A 292 5.94 -17.54 6.80
N TYR A 293 5.63 -16.75 7.83
CA TYR A 293 6.66 -15.93 8.49
C TYR A 293 7.73 -16.82 9.15
N PHE A 294 7.33 -17.94 9.73
CA PHE A 294 8.25 -18.91 10.30
C PHE A 294 9.18 -19.51 9.24
N THR A 295 8.63 -20.01 8.13
CA THR A 295 9.44 -20.59 7.05
C THR A 295 10.37 -19.57 6.42
N MET A 296 9.90 -18.33 6.25
CA MET A 296 10.72 -17.24 5.72
C MET A 296 11.87 -16.86 6.66
N ALA A 297 11.68 -16.94 7.98
CA ALA A 297 12.69 -16.59 8.98
C ALA A 297 13.79 -17.65 9.13
N PHE A 298 13.44 -18.95 9.02
CA PHE A 298 14.35 -20.04 9.36
C PHE A 298 14.92 -20.82 8.16
N LEU A 299 14.29 -20.72 6.97
CA LEU A 299 14.65 -21.50 5.81
C LEU A 299 15.11 -20.59 4.65
N GLN A 300 16.42 -20.49 4.46
CA GLN A 300 17.09 -19.53 3.57
C GLN A 300 17.27 -20.04 2.11
N SER A 301 16.34 -20.87 1.61
CA SER A 301 16.36 -21.31 0.21
C SER A 301 15.45 -20.45 -0.64
N ILE A 302 15.87 -20.09 -1.86
CA ILE A 302 15.07 -19.27 -2.79
C ILE A 302 13.70 -19.91 -3.12
N SER A 303 13.67 -21.24 -3.25
CA SER A 303 12.41 -21.97 -3.52
C SER A 303 11.45 -21.88 -2.33
N ILE A 304 11.97 -22.01 -1.11
CA ILE A 304 11.17 -21.89 0.13
C ILE A 304 10.75 -20.44 0.34
N TYR A 305 11.60 -19.48 0.00
CA TYR A 305 11.26 -18.07 0.02
C TYR A 305 10.04 -17.76 -0.86
N TYR A 306 10.04 -18.18 -2.13
CA TYR A 306 8.88 -17.98 -3.01
C TYR A 306 7.62 -18.71 -2.54
N LEU A 307 7.77 -19.94 -2.02
CA LEU A 307 6.65 -20.66 -1.40
C LEU A 307 6.07 -19.86 -0.21
N SER A 308 6.94 -19.32 0.66
CA SER A 308 6.53 -18.50 1.79
C SER A 308 5.79 -17.24 1.32
N VAL A 309 6.26 -16.57 0.27
CA VAL A 309 5.60 -15.39 -0.32
C VAL A 309 4.20 -15.73 -0.85
N ILE A 310 4.04 -16.85 -1.53
CA ILE A 310 2.74 -17.33 -2.01
C ILE A 310 1.81 -17.61 -0.82
N LEU A 311 2.30 -18.29 0.21
CA LEU A 311 1.53 -18.58 1.42
C LEU A 311 1.16 -17.29 2.18
N LEU A 312 2.05 -16.29 2.26
CA LEU A 312 1.73 -14.96 2.81
C LEU A 312 0.56 -14.32 2.06
N GLY A 313 0.59 -14.36 0.72
CA GLY A 313 -0.51 -13.86 -0.10
C GLY A 313 -1.83 -14.60 0.17
N ILE A 314 -1.79 -15.93 0.25
CA ILE A 314 -2.96 -16.75 0.60
C ILE A 314 -3.50 -16.33 1.98
N GLY A 315 -2.65 -16.22 2.99
CA GLY A 315 -3.05 -15.84 4.34
C GLY A 315 -3.68 -14.45 4.42
N PHE A 316 -3.10 -13.44 3.75
CA PHE A 316 -3.69 -12.09 3.68
C PHE A 316 -5.00 -12.08 2.87
N GLY A 317 -5.07 -12.87 1.80
CA GLY A 317 -6.28 -13.01 0.98
C GLY A 317 -7.46 -13.63 1.74
N MET A 318 -7.19 -14.52 2.69
CA MET A 318 -8.21 -15.13 3.57
C MET A 318 -8.59 -14.20 4.73
N THR A 319 -7.62 -13.63 5.45
CA THR A 319 -7.86 -12.93 6.71
C THR A 319 -8.59 -11.60 6.53
N ARG A 320 -8.27 -10.81 5.51
CA ARG A 320 -8.84 -9.49 5.30
C ARG A 320 -10.35 -9.48 5.03
N PRO A 321 -10.87 -10.25 4.05
CA PRO A 321 -12.31 -10.28 3.80
C PRO A 321 -13.06 -10.93 4.95
N ALA A 322 -12.49 -11.95 5.61
CA ALA A 322 -13.09 -12.59 6.78
C ALA A 322 -13.28 -11.59 7.93
N LEU A 323 -12.27 -10.77 8.22
CA LEU A 323 -12.32 -9.76 9.27
C LEU A 323 -13.33 -8.66 8.96
N ALA A 324 -13.33 -8.14 7.73
CA ALA A 324 -14.26 -7.11 7.29
C ALA A 324 -15.71 -7.60 7.31
N SER A 325 -15.95 -8.83 6.84
CA SER A 325 -17.26 -9.48 6.87
C SER A 325 -17.74 -9.73 8.29
N SER A 326 -16.88 -10.27 9.17
CA SER A 326 -17.23 -10.53 10.58
C SER A 326 -17.58 -9.24 11.32
N LEU A 327 -16.82 -8.16 11.13
CA LEU A 327 -17.14 -6.86 11.69
C LEU A 327 -18.46 -6.32 11.18
N SER A 328 -18.74 -6.45 9.87
CA SER A 328 -20.01 -6.00 9.27
C SER A 328 -21.21 -6.75 9.83
N ILE A 329 -21.12 -8.09 9.98
CA ILE A 329 -22.17 -8.93 10.53
C ILE A 329 -22.45 -8.60 12.01
N ALA A 330 -21.42 -8.25 12.76
CA ALA A 330 -21.54 -7.88 14.17
C ALA A 330 -22.19 -6.50 14.39
N GLN A 331 -22.51 -5.75 13.33
CA GLN A 331 -23.08 -4.42 13.41
C GLN A 331 -24.52 -4.35 12.86
N SER A 332 -25.34 -3.46 13.42
CA SER A 332 -26.64 -3.12 12.84
C SER A 332 -26.46 -2.39 11.49
N PRO A 333 -27.43 -2.46 10.57
CA PRO A 333 -27.33 -1.83 9.25
C PRO A 333 -26.94 -0.34 9.28
N GLU A 334 -27.41 0.41 10.30
CA GLU A 334 -27.15 1.84 10.46
C GLU A 334 -25.69 2.12 10.84
N ASN A 335 -25.00 1.15 11.46
CA ASN A 335 -23.64 1.29 11.99
C ASN A 335 -22.56 0.69 11.08
N GLN A 336 -22.94 -0.08 10.05
CA GLN A 336 -21.99 -0.77 9.16
C GLN A 336 -21.03 0.21 8.47
N GLY A 337 -21.51 1.37 8.01
CA GLY A 337 -20.66 2.38 7.38
C GLY A 337 -19.61 2.95 8.35
N THR A 338 -20.00 3.20 9.60
CA THR A 338 -19.09 3.69 10.65
C THR A 338 -18.04 2.63 11.01
N ALA A 339 -18.47 1.38 11.16
CA ALA A 339 -17.57 0.27 11.45
C ALA A 339 -16.55 0.05 10.33
N ALA A 340 -16.98 0.10 9.06
CA ALA A 340 -16.10 0.05 7.91
C ALA A 340 -15.11 1.23 7.88
N GLY A 341 -15.56 2.44 8.27
CA GLY A 341 -14.69 3.61 8.42
C GLY A 341 -13.61 3.41 9.47
N TYR A 342 -13.94 2.86 10.65
CA TYR A 342 -12.98 2.52 11.68
C TYR A 342 -11.98 1.47 11.20
N LEU A 343 -12.42 0.41 10.52
CA LEU A 343 -11.54 -0.60 9.96
C LEU A 343 -10.55 0.00 8.95
N GLY A 344 -11.03 0.89 8.07
CA GLY A 344 -10.18 1.61 7.12
C GLY A 344 -9.13 2.52 7.76
N SER A 345 -9.42 3.05 8.97
CA SER A 345 -8.49 3.90 9.73
C SER A 345 -7.35 3.11 10.37
N VAL A 346 -7.47 1.80 10.51
CA VAL A 346 -6.44 0.94 11.12
C VAL A 346 -5.29 0.64 10.14
N ILE A 347 -5.54 0.61 8.84
CA ILE A 347 -4.52 0.29 7.83
C ILE A 347 -3.29 1.22 7.91
N PRO A 348 -3.41 2.56 8.02
CA PRO A 348 -2.25 3.44 8.19
C PRO A 348 -1.47 3.19 9.48
N ILE A 349 -2.09 2.68 10.54
CA ILE A 349 -1.43 2.42 11.84
C ILE A 349 -0.28 1.44 11.67
N GLY A 350 -0.44 0.38 10.87
CA GLY A 350 0.64 -0.56 10.58
C GLY A 350 1.86 0.15 9.99
N HIS A 351 1.67 0.99 8.98
CA HIS A 351 2.77 1.74 8.35
C HIS A 351 3.40 2.77 9.30
N MET A 352 2.61 3.38 10.18
CA MET A 352 3.10 4.36 11.17
C MET A 352 3.94 3.71 12.26
N THR A 353 3.61 2.49 12.66
CA THR A 353 4.28 1.78 13.77
C THR A 353 5.49 0.96 13.33
N THR A 354 5.59 0.59 12.06
CA THR A 354 6.68 -0.21 11.50
C THR A 354 8.09 0.33 11.84
N PRO A 355 8.42 1.63 11.68
CA PRO A 355 9.77 2.14 11.99
C PRO A 355 10.14 2.05 13.47
N PHE A 356 9.15 1.98 14.36
CA PHE A 356 9.37 1.92 15.80
C PHE A 356 9.39 0.50 16.36
N ILE A 357 8.75 -0.46 15.68
CA ILE A 357 8.63 -1.85 16.15
C ILE A 357 9.41 -2.79 15.24
N ALA A 358 9.03 -2.88 13.96
CA ALA A 358 9.55 -3.91 13.07
C ALA A 358 10.97 -3.60 12.56
N MET A 359 11.28 -2.34 12.23
CA MET A 359 12.59 -2.00 11.68
C MET A 359 13.72 -2.09 12.71
N PRO A 360 13.56 -1.65 13.99
CA PRO A 360 14.57 -1.91 15.00
C PRO A 360 14.80 -3.40 15.27
N ILE A 361 13.72 -4.22 15.26
CA ILE A 361 13.84 -5.69 15.41
C ILE A 361 14.59 -6.27 14.20
N TYR A 362 14.28 -5.84 13.00
CA TYR A 362 14.96 -6.24 11.78
C TYR A 362 16.45 -5.87 11.81
N ALA A 363 16.78 -4.63 12.18
CA ALA A 363 18.14 -4.15 12.26
C ALA A 363 18.96 -4.80 13.39
N TYR A 364 18.29 -5.21 14.49
CA TYR A 364 18.93 -5.83 15.66
C TYR A 364 19.04 -7.34 15.55
N ASN A 365 18.36 -8.01 14.61
CA ASN A 365 18.33 -9.46 14.54
C ASN A 365 19.66 -10.00 13.97
N PRO A 366 20.55 -10.56 14.83
CA PRO A 366 21.91 -10.96 14.41
C PRO A 366 21.94 -12.18 13.48
N SER A 367 20.87 -12.98 13.42
CA SER A 367 20.83 -14.18 12.58
C SER A 367 20.93 -13.88 11.11
N TYR A 368 20.53 -12.68 10.66
CA TYR A 368 20.68 -12.25 9.28
C TYR A 368 21.95 -11.45 9.05
N SER A 369 22.43 -10.64 10.00
CA SER A 369 23.67 -9.87 9.86
C SER A 369 24.93 -10.68 10.20
N VAL A 370 24.85 -11.61 11.17
CA VAL A 370 26.03 -12.40 11.62
C VAL A 370 26.45 -13.47 10.63
N SER A 371 25.49 -14.12 9.95
CA SER A 371 25.85 -15.05 8.85
C SER A 371 26.60 -14.34 7.72
N TYR A 372 26.30 -13.06 7.49
CA TYR A 372 26.91 -12.25 6.43
C TYR A 372 28.30 -11.73 6.80
N THR A 373 28.47 -11.24 8.04
CA THR A 373 29.79 -10.77 8.52
C THR A 373 30.80 -11.90 8.65
N HIS A 374 30.37 -13.12 9.00
CA HIS A 374 31.23 -14.28 9.03
C HIS A 374 31.68 -14.77 7.64
N LEU A 375 30.78 -14.72 6.63
CA LEU A 375 31.15 -15.05 5.25
C LEU A 375 32.13 -14.02 4.67
N ARG A 376 31.91 -12.72 4.88
CA ARG A 376 32.85 -11.66 4.43
C ARG A 376 34.18 -11.68 5.19
N ALA A 377 34.18 -12.00 6.49
CA ALA A 377 35.39 -12.15 7.27
C ALA A 377 36.23 -13.34 6.80
N HIS A 378 35.61 -14.43 6.31
CA HIS A 378 36.29 -15.56 5.71
C HIS A 378 36.88 -15.25 4.33
N GLU A 379 36.16 -14.47 3.49
CA GLU A 379 36.71 -14.05 2.16
C GLU A 379 37.84 -13.04 2.28
N THR A 380 37.83 -12.14 3.27
CA THR A 380 38.94 -11.20 3.52
C THR A 380 40.11 -11.82 4.26
N ALA A 381 39.97 -13.02 4.84
CA ALA A 381 41.06 -13.76 5.48
C ALA A 381 41.75 -14.75 4.53
N VAL A 382 41.24 -14.96 3.32
CA VAL A 382 41.79 -15.89 2.30
C VAL A 382 42.42 -15.14 1.12
N ASN A 383 42.31 -13.80 1.04
CA ASN A 383 43.10 -12.94 0.15
C ASN A 383 44.03 -12.05 0.97
#